data_9e262529b2a9102130a402e7dac428e8
#
_entry.id   9e262529b2a9102130a402e7dac428e8
#
_cell.length_a   1.000
_cell.length_b   1.000
_cell.length_c   1.000
_cell.angle_alpha   90.00
_cell.angle_beta   90.00
_cell.angle_gamma   90.00
#
_symmetry.space_group_name_H-M   'P 1'
#
loop_
_entity.id
_entity.type
_entity.pdbx_description
1 polymer ?
#
loop_
_entity_poly.entity_id
_entity_poly.type
_entity_poly.pdbx_seq_one_letter_code
_entity_poly.pdbx_strand_id
1 'polypeptide(L)'
;IPVGLGKQNYDSEWFRDNTGDNISSKNPFYGEYTFYYWIWKNFLNDYPDNQWLGFCGYRYHWSQKSTICSEEINKIVNKENFQDYVLKQIPLEWNDYDVILGEEMIINNWKFSKIFKHAPRKFLMNPKLFFKKNQNIKLHFDVFHGEGIMDKAISCLDKKEKADFEIFVNQKNSFNRENLFFCKSKKLMNDYFNSVFSWLEKCENEFGFELEGYSLKRLYAFLAERYLSYWFQKYSKYKSWPIFFYDTNI
;
A
#
# COMPACT_ATOMS: atom_id res chain seq x y z
N ILE A 1 -1.00 2.18 -18.89
CA ILE A 1 -0.30 1.05 -19.51
C ILE A 1 -0.57 -0.18 -18.64
N PRO A 2 -1.06 -1.30 -19.19
CA PRO A 2 -1.30 -2.52 -18.45
C PRO A 2 0.02 -3.22 -18.06
N VAL A 3 -0.01 -3.90 -16.90
CA VAL A 3 1.16 -4.59 -16.32
C VAL A 3 0.77 -5.99 -15.89
N GLY A 4 1.53 -6.97 -16.34
CA GLY A 4 1.40 -8.37 -15.91
C GLY A 4 2.46 -8.74 -14.87
N LEU A 5 2.02 -9.24 -13.73
CA LEU A 5 2.90 -9.57 -12.59
C LEU A 5 3.13 -11.07 -12.44
N GLY A 6 4.34 -11.42 -12.03
CA GLY A 6 4.69 -12.80 -11.70
C GLY A 6 4.74 -13.74 -12.92
N LYS A 7 4.37 -15.01 -12.69
CA LYS A 7 4.58 -16.10 -13.67
C LYS A 7 3.43 -16.33 -14.66
N GLN A 8 2.31 -15.60 -14.54
CA GLN A 8 1.16 -15.81 -15.41
C GLN A 8 1.47 -15.35 -16.85
N ASN A 9 0.78 -15.95 -17.83
CA ASN A 9 0.84 -15.52 -19.21
C ASN A 9 -0.07 -14.30 -19.39
N TYR A 10 0.50 -13.24 -19.91
CA TYR A 10 -0.18 -12.00 -20.27
C TYR A 10 0.08 -11.67 -21.73
N ASP A 11 -0.69 -10.74 -22.26
CA ASP A 11 -0.48 -10.19 -23.58
C ASP A 11 0.95 -9.67 -23.75
N SER A 12 1.54 -9.88 -24.91
CA SER A 12 2.93 -9.49 -25.21
C SER A 12 3.17 -7.97 -25.16
N GLU A 13 2.11 -7.18 -25.31
CA GLU A 13 2.18 -5.71 -25.23
C GLU A 13 2.16 -5.17 -23.79
N TRP A 14 1.90 -6.01 -22.81
CA TRP A 14 1.90 -5.59 -21.42
C TRP A 14 3.31 -5.45 -20.88
N PHE A 15 3.52 -4.43 -20.04
CA PHE A 15 4.74 -4.36 -19.23
C PHE A 15 4.82 -5.58 -18.31
N ARG A 16 6.04 -6.04 -18.08
CA ARG A 16 6.30 -7.22 -17.25
C ARG A 16 7.34 -6.89 -16.19
N ASP A 17 7.14 -7.43 -15.00
CA ASP A 17 8.07 -7.29 -13.89
C ASP A 17 9.20 -8.34 -13.86
N ASN A 18 9.33 -9.16 -14.92
CA ASN A 18 10.26 -10.31 -14.98
C ASN A 18 11.42 -10.12 -15.97
N THR A 19 11.70 -8.90 -16.37
CA THR A 19 12.83 -8.55 -17.25
C THR A 19 13.88 -7.74 -16.48
N GLY A 20 15.13 -7.69 -16.97
CA GLY A 20 16.19 -6.92 -16.32
C GLY A 20 16.42 -7.31 -14.85
N ASP A 21 16.82 -6.32 -14.04
CA ASP A 21 16.94 -6.51 -12.58
C ASP A 21 15.54 -6.57 -11.96
N ASN A 22 15.18 -7.73 -11.39
CA ASN A 22 13.81 -7.97 -10.93
C ASN A 22 13.74 -8.93 -9.74
N ILE A 23 12.60 -8.86 -9.04
CA ILE A 23 12.19 -9.77 -7.96
C ILE A 23 10.85 -10.45 -8.27
N SER A 24 10.53 -10.66 -9.53
CA SER A 24 9.24 -11.20 -10.01
C SER A 24 8.86 -12.54 -9.38
N SER A 25 9.86 -13.40 -9.09
CA SER A 25 9.64 -14.67 -8.39
C SER A 25 9.05 -14.51 -6.99
N LYS A 26 9.25 -13.35 -6.36
CA LYS A 26 8.72 -13.01 -5.02
C LYS A 26 7.29 -12.43 -5.06
N ASN A 27 6.65 -12.33 -6.24
CA ASN A 27 5.31 -11.76 -6.38
C ASN A 27 4.26 -12.37 -5.42
N PRO A 28 4.24 -13.69 -5.12
CA PRO A 28 3.30 -14.23 -4.13
C PRO A 28 3.37 -13.58 -2.75
N PHE A 29 4.51 -13.00 -2.39
CA PHE A 29 4.79 -12.40 -1.08
C PHE A 29 4.77 -10.87 -1.11
N TYR A 30 5.22 -10.28 -2.21
CA TYR A 30 5.39 -8.84 -2.41
C TYR A 30 4.23 -8.15 -3.13
N GLY A 31 3.39 -8.95 -3.83
CA GLY A 31 2.32 -8.39 -4.65
C GLY A 31 2.85 -7.40 -5.70
N GLU A 32 2.21 -6.26 -5.80
CA GLU A 32 2.54 -5.17 -6.73
C GLU A 32 3.94 -4.57 -6.53
N TYR A 33 4.56 -4.76 -5.36
CA TYR A 33 5.93 -4.29 -5.11
C TYR A 33 6.97 -4.95 -6.00
N THR A 34 6.70 -6.12 -6.59
CA THR A 34 7.62 -6.67 -7.60
C THR A 34 7.73 -5.79 -8.83
N PHE A 35 6.62 -5.16 -9.24
CA PHE A 35 6.65 -4.18 -10.33
C PHE A 35 7.27 -2.85 -9.90
N TYR A 36 7.04 -2.39 -8.68
CA TYR A 36 7.68 -1.18 -8.16
C TYR A 36 9.20 -1.32 -8.09
N TYR A 37 9.69 -2.51 -7.71
CA TYR A 37 11.11 -2.84 -7.81
C TYR A 37 11.62 -2.77 -9.24
N TRP A 38 10.87 -3.35 -10.18
CA TRP A 38 11.21 -3.34 -11.60
C TRP A 38 11.26 -1.90 -12.15
N ILE A 39 10.27 -1.07 -11.84
CA ILE A 39 10.26 0.36 -12.19
C ILE A 39 11.50 1.06 -11.63
N TRP A 40 11.82 0.83 -10.36
CA TRP A 40 12.97 1.44 -9.72
C TRP A 40 14.28 1.10 -10.41
N LYS A 41 14.49 -0.18 -10.74
CA LYS A 41 15.77 -0.67 -11.28
C LYS A 41 15.94 -0.46 -12.78
N ASN A 42 14.85 -0.54 -13.56
CA ASN A 42 14.95 -0.61 -15.01
C ASN A 42 14.33 0.59 -15.75
N PHE A 43 13.51 1.40 -15.09
CA PHE A 43 12.73 2.43 -15.77
C PHE A 43 12.92 3.84 -15.19
N LEU A 44 13.03 3.95 -13.87
CA LEU A 44 12.99 5.26 -13.19
C LEU A 44 14.13 6.20 -13.60
N ASN A 45 15.31 5.67 -13.88
CA ASN A 45 16.47 6.49 -14.28
C ASN A 45 16.23 7.26 -15.58
N ASP A 46 15.55 6.65 -16.54
CA ASP A 46 15.26 7.23 -17.85
C ASP A 46 13.93 8.01 -17.88
N TYR A 47 13.13 7.91 -16.80
CA TYR A 47 11.87 8.64 -16.70
C TYR A 47 12.15 10.14 -16.50
N PRO A 48 11.43 11.03 -17.23
CA PRO A 48 11.59 12.48 -17.08
C PRO A 48 11.26 12.95 -15.67
N ASP A 49 12.08 13.84 -15.12
CA ASP A 49 11.78 14.49 -13.85
C ASP A 49 10.61 15.47 -13.99
N ASN A 50 9.93 15.74 -12.89
CA ASN A 50 8.75 16.62 -12.83
C ASN A 50 7.53 16.14 -13.66
N GLN A 51 7.47 14.88 -14.02
CA GLN A 51 6.29 14.24 -14.60
C GLN A 51 5.67 13.27 -13.61
N TRP A 52 4.34 13.23 -13.59
CA TRP A 52 3.60 12.32 -12.73
C TRP A 52 3.76 10.87 -13.19
N LEU A 53 4.39 10.05 -12.37
CA LEU A 53 4.38 8.60 -12.49
C LEU A 53 3.50 8.03 -11.39
N GLY A 54 2.52 7.22 -11.75
CA GLY A 54 1.56 6.68 -10.79
C GLY A 54 1.19 5.24 -11.04
N PHE A 55 0.63 4.63 -10.01
CA PHE A 55 0.26 3.23 -9.98
C PHE A 55 -1.22 3.06 -9.72
N CYS A 56 -1.81 2.05 -10.35
CA CYS A 56 -3.21 1.69 -10.24
C CYS A 56 -3.33 0.18 -10.07
N GLY A 57 -4.29 -0.29 -9.30
CA GLY A 57 -4.60 -1.70 -9.17
C GLY A 57 -5.58 -2.17 -10.25
N TYR A 58 -5.74 -3.47 -10.41
CA TYR A 58 -6.72 -4.05 -11.35
C TYR A 58 -8.17 -3.93 -10.88
N ARG A 59 -8.38 -3.69 -9.59
CA ARG A 59 -9.71 -3.51 -8.98
C ARG A 59 -9.87 -2.18 -8.26
N TYR A 60 -8.77 -1.45 -8.05
CA TYR A 60 -8.80 -0.14 -7.40
C TYR A 60 -8.35 0.91 -8.37
N HIS A 61 -9.21 1.90 -8.58
CA HIS A 61 -9.05 2.94 -9.59
C HIS A 61 -9.04 4.32 -8.94
N TRP A 62 -8.24 5.21 -9.47
CA TRP A 62 -8.24 6.62 -9.07
C TRP A 62 -9.49 7.31 -9.57
N SER A 63 -10.10 8.12 -8.71
CA SER A 63 -11.30 8.87 -9.07
C SER A 63 -10.97 10.13 -9.89
N GLN A 64 -11.79 10.41 -10.90
CA GLN A 64 -11.81 11.72 -11.59
C GLN A 64 -12.41 12.82 -10.69
N LYS A 65 -13.23 12.47 -9.70
CA LYS A 65 -14.00 13.37 -8.85
C LYS A 65 -13.40 13.45 -7.47
N SER A 66 -12.86 14.63 -7.09
CA SER A 66 -12.28 14.89 -5.78
C SER A 66 -13.30 15.12 -4.67
N THR A 67 -14.54 15.47 -5.04
CA THR A 67 -15.60 15.89 -4.11
C THR A 67 -16.43 14.74 -3.54
N ILE A 68 -16.26 13.53 -4.05
CA ILE A 68 -17.00 12.33 -3.64
C ILE A 68 -16.00 11.36 -2.99
N CYS A 69 -16.28 10.90 -1.77
CA CYS A 69 -15.40 9.96 -1.09
C CYS A 69 -15.45 8.55 -1.71
N SER A 70 -14.42 7.76 -1.47
CA SER A 70 -14.31 6.38 -1.97
C SER A 70 -15.52 5.51 -1.65
N GLU A 71 -16.07 5.61 -0.43
CA GLU A 71 -17.22 4.82 -0.01
C GLU A 71 -18.50 5.15 -0.78
N GLU A 72 -18.69 6.42 -1.13
CA GLU A 72 -19.85 6.85 -1.92
C GLU A 72 -19.72 6.38 -3.37
N ILE A 73 -18.52 6.52 -3.97
CA ILE A 73 -18.28 6.04 -5.33
C ILE A 73 -18.52 4.53 -5.42
N ASN A 74 -18.03 3.76 -4.45
CA ASN A 74 -18.21 2.29 -4.42
C ASN A 74 -19.68 1.84 -4.39
N LYS A 75 -20.60 2.69 -3.95
CA LYS A 75 -22.04 2.39 -3.90
C LYS A 75 -22.76 2.65 -5.24
N ILE A 76 -22.21 3.54 -6.06
CA ILE A 76 -22.89 4.05 -7.26
C ILE A 76 -22.21 3.67 -8.56
N VAL A 77 -20.93 3.26 -8.52
CA VAL A 77 -20.18 2.85 -9.70
C VAL A 77 -20.69 1.50 -10.22
N ASN A 78 -20.88 1.41 -11.53
CA ASN A 78 -21.27 0.20 -12.24
C ASN A 78 -20.64 0.19 -13.64
N LYS A 79 -20.92 -0.83 -14.45
CA LYS A 79 -20.36 -1.00 -15.78
C LYS A 79 -20.69 0.16 -16.73
N GLU A 80 -21.87 0.73 -16.61
CA GLU A 80 -22.37 1.79 -17.50
C GLU A 80 -21.70 3.14 -17.22
N ASN A 81 -21.45 3.45 -15.93
CA ASN A 81 -20.92 4.74 -15.50
C ASN A 81 -19.44 4.71 -15.06
N PHE A 82 -18.77 3.57 -15.11
CA PHE A 82 -17.37 3.42 -14.68
C PHE A 82 -16.46 4.50 -15.28
N GLN A 83 -16.63 4.77 -16.59
CA GLN A 83 -15.81 5.74 -17.31
C GLN A 83 -16.00 7.19 -16.82
N ASP A 84 -17.09 7.50 -16.11
CA ASP A 84 -17.35 8.84 -15.57
C ASP A 84 -16.63 9.07 -14.24
N TYR A 85 -16.18 7.99 -13.62
CA TYR A 85 -15.48 8.03 -12.33
C TYR A 85 -13.98 7.81 -12.44
N VAL A 86 -13.51 7.06 -13.40
CA VAL A 86 -12.08 6.74 -13.53
C VAL A 86 -11.26 7.97 -13.95
N LEU A 87 -10.11 8.16 -13.32
CA LEU A 87 -9.17 9.25 -13.61
C LEU A 87 -8.66 9.13 -15.06
N LYS A 88 -8.90 10.16 -15.88
CA LYS A 88 -8.47 10.23 -17.27
C LYS A 88 -7.30 11.18 -17.51
N GLN A 89 -7.16 12.18 -16.64
CA GLN A 89 -6.10 13.17 -16.73
C GLN A 89 -5.71 13.64 -15.33
N ILE A 90 -4.47 14.10 -15.21
CA ILE A 90 -3.96 14.64 -13.95
C ILE A 90 -4.72 15.93 -13.59
N PRO A 91 -5.37 15.99 -12.40
CA PRO A 91 -6.08 17.19 -11.96
C PRO A 91 -5.13 18.36 -11.69
N LEU A 92 -5.54 19.56 -12.02
CA LEU A 92 -4.75 20.77 -11.74
C LEU A 92 -4.46 20.94 -10.23
N GLU A 93 -5.36 20.48 -9.39
CA GLU A 93 -5.24 20.51 -7.92
C GLU A 93 -4.03 19.72 -7.39
N TRP A 94 -3.43 18.83 -8.21
CA TRP A 94 -2.25 18.07 -7.83
C TRP A 94 -0.94 18.86 -7.96
N ASN A 95 -0.93 19.96 -8.70
CA ASN A 95 0.28 20.71 -9.01
C ASN A 95 1.04 21.22 -7.78
N ASP A 96 0.32 21.50 -6.69
CA ASP A 96 0.89 21.98 -5.43
C ASP A 96 1.48 20.89 -4.54
N TYR A 97 1.43 19.62 -4.96
CA TYR A 97 1.85 18.46 -4.19
C TYR A 97 2.98 17.70 -4.90
N ASP A 98 3.78 17.01 -4.10
CA ASP A 98 4.84 16.14 -4.60
C ASP A 98 4.32 14.73 -4.85
N VAL A 99 3.35 14.31 -4.01
CA VAL A 99 2.79 12.96 -3.99
C VAL A 99 1.28 13.00 -3.78
N ILE A 100 0.58 12.12 -4.49
CA ILE A 100 -0.83 11.83 -4.26
C ILE A 100 -0.93 10.39 -3.75
N LEU A 101 -1.56 10.22 -2.61
CA LEU A 101 -1.83 8.94 -1.99
C LEU A 101 -3.31 8.57 -2.15
N GLY A 102 -3.63 7.28 -2.22
CA GLY A 102 -5.01 6.83 -2.13
C GLY A 102 -5.65 7.30 -0.82
N GLU A 103 -6.98 7.45 -0.79
CA GLU A 103 -7.71 7.89 0.40
C GLU A 103 -7.42 6.98 1.60
N GLU A 104 -7.29 7.59 2.79
CA GLU A 104 -6.96 6.86 4.01
C GLU A 104 -8.10 5.93 4.44
N MET A 105 -7.76 4.70 4.76
CA MET A 105 -8.66 3.76 5.41
C MET A 105 -8.61 3.96 6.93
N ILE A 106 -9.76 4.30 7.52
CA ILE A 106 -9.91 4.42 8.97
C ILE A 106 -10.13 3.03 9.57
N ILE A 107 -9.29 2.63 10.53
CA ILE A 107 -9.26 1.27 11.08
C ILE A 107 -9.89 1.14 12.47
N ASN A 108 -10.54 2.17 12.98
CA ASN A 108 -11.08 2.18 14.34
C ASN A 108 -12.59 1.84 14.45
N ASN A 109 -13.18 1.24 13.41
CA ASN A 109 -14.60 0.88 13.35
C ASN A 109 -14.82 -0.64 13.21
N TRP A 110 -13.98 -1.46 13.85
CA TRP A 110 -14.14 -2.91 13.73
C TRP A 110 -15.39 -3.43 14.44
N LYS A 111 -16.08 -4.32 13.75
CA LYS A 111 -17.14 -5.12 14.40
C LYS A 111 -16.49 -6.12 15.35
N PHE A 112 -16.97 -6.22 16.58
CA PHE A 112 -16.45 -7.17 17.59
C PHE A 112 -16.43 -8.62 17.08
N SER A 113 -17.39 -9.00 16.22
CA SER A 113 -17.40 -10.32 15.58
C SER A 113 -16.17 -10.61 14.72
N LYS A 114 -15.64 -9.61 14.00
CA LYS A 114 -14.38 -9.74 13.23
C LYS A 114 -13.19 -9.89 14.16
N ILE A 115 -13.12 -9.09 15.22
CA ILE A 115 -12.03 -9.15 16.22
C ILE A 115 -12.00 -10.53 16.87
N PHE A 116 -13.15 -11.02 17.33
CA PHE A 116 -13.26 -12.33 17.97
C PHE A 116 -12.84 -13.48 17.02
N LYS A 117 -13.15 -13.37 15.72
CA LYS A 117 -12.74 -14.36 14.71
C LYS A 117 -11.21 -14.40 14.51
N HIS A 118 -10.54 -13.26 14.51
CA HIS A 118 -9.12 -13.17 14.16
C HIS A 118 -8.18 -13.19 15.39
N ALA A 119 -8.64 -12.68 16.54
CA ALA A 119 -7.83 -12.61 17.75
C ALA A 119 -8.63 -12.96 19.02
N PRO A 120 -9.27 -14.16 19.11
CA PRO A 120 -10.15 -14.51 20.22
C PRO A 120 -9.43 -14.49 21.57
N ARG A 121 -8.21 -15.02 21.65
CA ARG A 121 -7.42 -15.06 22.89
C ARG A 121 -7.06 -13.65 23.35
N LYS A 122 -6.58 -12.79 22.45
CA LYS A 122 -6.21 -11.41 22.77
C LYS A 122 -7.41 -10.60 23.21
N PHE A 123 -8.57 -10.81 22.57
CA PHE A 123 -9.82 -10.17 22.96
C PHE A 123 -10.28 -10.60 24.35
N LEU A 124 -10.22 -11.89 24.68
CA LEU A 124 -10.60 -12.39 26.01
C LEU A 124 -9.65 -11.92 27.11
N MET A 125 -8.34 -11.86 26.83
CA MET A 125 -7.34 -11.43 27.82
C MET A 125 -7.37 -9.93 28.06
N ASN A 126 -7.61 -9.11 27.03
CA ASN A 126 -7.60 -7.66 27.16
C ASN A 126 -8.61 -6.98 26.21
N PRO A 127 -9.93 -7.05 26.51
CA PRO A 127 -10.96 -6.48 25.65
C PRO A 127 -10.86 -4.96 25.51
N LYS A 128 -10.24 -4.27 26.47
CA LYS A 128 -10.06 -2.81 26.44
C LYS A 128 -9.18 -2.33 25.27
N LEU A 129 -8.26 -3.17 24.76
CA LEU A 129 -7.43 -2.85 23.61
C LEU A 129 -8.30 -2.59 22.35
N PHE A 130 -9.47 -3.21 22.27
CA PHE A 130 -10.35 -3.13 21.10
C PHE A 130 -11.38 -2.00 21.19
N PHE A 131 -11.36 -1.19 22.24
CA PHE A 131 -12.16 0.02 22.24
C PHE A 131 -11.65 1.00 21.19
N LYS A 132 -12.57 1.68 20.52
CA LYS A 132 -12.29 2.60 19.39
C LYS A 132 -11.09 3.54 19.63
N LYS A 133 -10.97 4.07 20.84
CA LYS A 133 -9.88 4.99 21.22
C LYS A 133 -8.49 4.36 21.31
N ASN A 134 -8.41 3.03 21.41
CA ASN A 134 -7.16 2.28 21.55
C ASN A 134 -6.76 1.57 20.26
N GLN A 135 -7.62 1.59 19.23
CA GLN A 135 -7.33 0.96 17.95
C GLN A 135 -6.35 1.83 17.16
N ASN A 136 -5.25 1.23 16.77
CA ASN A 136 -4.19 1.86 15.99
C ASN A 136 -3.67 0.91 14.89
N ILE A 137 -2.77 1.40 14.04
CA ILE A 137 -2.22 0.65 12.91
C ILE A 137 -1.52 -0.64 13.39
N LYS A 138 -0.74 -0.56 14.48
CA LYS A 138 -0.03 -1.72 15.04
C LYS A 138 -1.00 -2.81 15.50
N LEU A 139 -2.01 -2.45 16.28
CA LEU A 139 -3.03 -3.41 16.73
C LEU A 139 -3.76 -4.03 15.54
N HIS A 140 -4.11 -3.22 14.53
CA HIS A 140 -4.71 -3.71 13.30
C HIS A 140 -3.82 -4.75 12.62
N PHE A 141 -2.55 -4.43 12.45
CA PHE A 141 -1.59 -5.33 11.82
C PHE A 141 -1.46 -6.65 12.60
N ASP A 142 -1.26 -6.58 13.90
CA ASP A 142 -1.12 -7.75 14.78
C ASP A 142 -2.33 -8.67 14.72
N VAL A 143 -3.54 -8.11 14.64
CA VAL A 143 -4.79 -8.91 14.56
C VAL A 143 -4.91 -9.66 13.25
N PHE A 144 -4.53 -9.05 12.12
CA PHE A 144 -4.74 -9.63 10.80
C PHE A 144 -3.53 -10.37 10.22
N HIS A 145 -2.31 -10.03 10.66
CA HIS A 145 -1.08 -10.56 10.08
C HIS A 145 -0.16 -11.26 11.09
N GLY A 146 -0.55 -11.33 12.36
CA GLY A 146 0.19 -12.04 13.41
C GLY A 146 0.77 -11.13 14.47
N GLU A 147 0.62 -11.56 15.73
CA GLU A 147 1.07 -10.81 16.91
C GLU A 147 2.59 -10.67 16.95
N GLY A 148 3.06 -9.45 17.19
CA GLY A 148 4.50 -9.14 17.31
C GLY A 148 5.25 -9.04 15.98
N ILE A 149 4.61 -9.34 14.84
CA ILE A 149 5.25 -9.22 13.52
C ILE A 149 5.61 -7.76 13.23
N MET A 150 4.72 -6.81 13.54
CA MET A 150 5.01 -5.40 13.35
C MET A 150 6.21 -4.93 14.21
N ASP A 151 6.34 -5.37 15.45
CA ASP A 151 7.47 -5.03 16.32
C ASP A 151 8.80 -5.55 15.75
N LYS A 152 8.82 -6.79 15.28
CA LYS A 152 9.99 -7.38 14.63
C LYS A 152 10.34 -6.64 13.34
N ALA A 153 9.36 -6.32 12.50
CA ALA A 153 9.57 -5.55 11.28
C ALA A 153 10.13 -4.15 11.58
N ILE A 154 9.61 -3.46 12.59
CA ILE A 154 10.15 -2.18 13.08
C ILE A 154 11.59 -2.34 13.55
N SER A 155 11.94 -3.45 14.20
CA SER A 155 13.30 -3.69 14.66
C SER A 155 14.33 -3.79 13.54
N CYS A 156 13.89 -4.14 12.32
CA CYS A 156 14.71 -4.20 11.11
C CYS A 156 14.98 -2.82 10.48
N LEU A 157 14.30 -1.76 10.92
CA LEU A 157 14.55 -0.39 10.45
C LEU A 157 15.82 0.20 11.04
N ASP A 158 16.42 1.13 10.32
CA ASP A 158 17.53 1.94 10.82
C ASP A 158 17.05 2.86 11.95
N LYS A 159 17.95 3.23 12.86
CA LYS A 159 17.60 3.99 14.09
C LYS A 159 16.73 5.22 13.84
N LYS A 160 16.99 5.95 12.75
CA LYS A 160 16.25 7.17 12.39
C LYS A 160 14.80 6.88 12.04
N GLU A 161 14.56 5.85 11.23
CA GLU A 161 13.22 5.49 10.77
C GLU A 161 12.43 4.70 11.82
N LYS A 162 13.14 3.90 12.63
CA LYS A 162 12.55 3.03 13.64
C LYS A 162 11.67 3.80 14.63
N ALA A 163 12.22 4.82 15.28
CA ALA A 163 11.51 5.58 16.33
C ALA A 163 10.26 6.28 15.75
N ASP A 164 10.39 6.91 14.59
CA ASP A 164 9.30 7.67 13.98
C ASP A 164 8.20 6.74 13.42
N PHE A 165 8.57 5.60 12.83
CA PHE A 165 7.60 4.63 12.34
C PHE A 165 6.89 3.91 13.51
N GLU A 166 7.59 3.62 14.58
CA GLU A 166 7.00 3.07 15.81
C GLU A 166 5.95 4.03 16.40
N ILE A 167 6.26 5.33 16.47
CA ILE A 167 5.30 6.36 16.88
C ILE A 167 4.10 6.38 15.93
N PHE A 168 4.34 6.39 14.63
CA PHE A 168 3.29 6.42 13.61
C PHE A 168 2.30 5.26 13.78
N VAL A 169 2.77 4.02 13.84
CA VAL A 169 1.89 2.84 13.92
C VAL A 169 1.15 2.72 15.26
N ASN A 170 1.71 3.28 16.34
CA ASN A 170 1.08 3.26 17.66
C ASN A 170 0.10 4.42 17.88
N GLN A 171 0.24 5.54 17.19
CA GLN A 171 -0.61 6.72 17.38
C GLN A 171 -1.69 6.89 16.30
N LYS A 172 -1.40 6.47 15.07
CA LYS A 172 -2.36 6.63 13.95
C LYS A 172 -3.38 5.49 13.92
N ASN A 173 -4.60 5.85 13.53
CA ASN A 173 -5.71 4.93 13.33
C ASN A 173 -6.21 4.91 11.87
N SER A 174 -5.40 5.41 10.95
CA SER A 174 -5.63 5.39 9.50
C SER A 174 -4.33 5.27 8.74
N PHE A 175 -4.40 4.73 7.53
CA PHE A 175 -3.30 4.67 6.57
C PHE A 175 -3.84 4.62 5.15
N ASN A 176 -3.03 4.99 4.16
CA ASN A 176 -3.39 4.92 2.74
C ASN A 176 -3.27 3.47 2.28
N ARG A 177 -4.39 2.90 1.84
CA ARG A 177 -4.50 1.49 1.47
C ARG A 177 -4.09 1.24 0.02
N GLU A 178 -3.93 -0.05 -0.32
CA GLU A 178 -3.75 -0.58 -1.67
C GLU A 178 -2.41 -0.23 -2.33
N ASN A 179 -1.46 0.34 -1.58
CA ASN A 179 -0.13 0.71 -2.09
C ASN A 179 -0.14 1.65 -3.30
N LEU A 180 -1.26 2.35 -3.56
CA LEU A 180 -1.41 3.21 -4.73
C LEU A 180 -0.90 4.61 -4.44
N PHE A 181 -0.09 5.14 -5.34
CA PHE A 181 0.38 6.53 -5.28
C PHE A 181 0.75 7.07 -6.66
N PHE A 182 0.76 8.39 -6.77
CA PHE A 182 1.43 9.14 -7.82
C PHE A 182 2.55 9.97 -7.21
N CYS A 183 3.69 10.03 -7.88
CA CYS A 183 4.80 10.88 -7.48
C CYS A 183 5.33 11.66 -8.69
N LYS A 184 5.59 12.95 -8.50
CA LYS A 184 6.09 13.84 -9.54
C LYS A 184 7.62 13.93 -9.56
N SER A 185 8.27 13.73 -8.42
CA SER A 185 9.71 13.83 -8.28
C SER A 185 10.38 12.46 -8.42
N LYS A 186 11.23 12.31 -9.44
CA LYS A 186 12.05 11.12 -9.62
C LYS A 186 12.96 10.86 -8.40
N LYS A 187 13.57 11.91 -7.86
CA LYS A 187 14.41 11.80 -6.67
C LYS A 187 13.63 11.26 -5.47
N LEU A 188 12.47 11.83 -5.19
CA LEU A 188 11.63 11.40 -4.06
C LEU A 188 11.19 9.94 -4.22
N MET A 189 10.80 9.53 -5.41
CA MET A 189 10.44 8.14 -5.71
C MET A 189 11.61 7.18 -5.53
N ASN A 190 12.81 7.56 -6.00
CA ASN A 190 14.02 6.78 -5.79
C ASN A 190 14.36 6.64 -4.31
N ASP A 191 14.27 7.72 -3.55
CA ASP A 191 14.55 7.71 -2.10
C ASP A 191 13.56 6.81 -1.35
N TYR A 192 12.26 6.85 -1.73
CA TYR A 192 11.25 5.94 -1.19
C TYR A 192 11.55 4.48 -1.51
N PHE A 193 11.81 4.17 -2.77
CA PHE A 193 12.09 2.78 -3.18
C PHE A 193 13.35 2.25 -2.51
N ASN A 194 14.42 3.04 -2.44
CA ASN A 194 15.62 2.65 -1.72
C ASN A 194 15.32 2.36 -0.24
N SER A 195 14.53 3.20 0.41
CA SER A 195 14.16 3.03 1.81
C SER A 195 13.30 1.78 2.05
N VAL A 196 12.22 1.62 1.29
CA VAL A 196 11.28 0.51 1.49
C VAL A 196 11.91 -0.84 1.13
N PHE A 197 12.63 -0.95 0.03
CA PHE A 197 13.23 -2.22 -0.39
C PHE A 197 14.40 -2.63 0.50
N SER A 198 15.23 -1.69 0.96
CA SER A 198 16.28 -1.99 1.95
C SER A 198 15.70 -2.49 3.28
N TRP A 199 14.56 -1.97 3.70
CA TRP A 199 13.86 -2.47 4.88
C TRP A 199 13.23 -3.83 4.66
N LEU A 200 12.53 -4.03 3.54
CA LEU A 200 11.88 -5.31 3.22
C LEU A 200 12.90 -6.45 3.06
N GLU A 201 14.09 -6.18 2.53
CA GLU A 201 15.18 -7.16 2.46
C GLU A 201 15.63 -7.61 3.86
N LYS A 202 15.73 -6.69 4.82
CA LYS A 202 16.01 -7.03 6.23
C LYS A 202 14.87 -7.82 6.85
N CYS A 203 13.61 -7.51 6.50
CA CYS A 203 12.46 -8.28 6.92
C CYS A 203 12.45 -9.71 6.33
N GLU A 204 12.92 -9.90 5.10
CA GLU A 204 13.09 -11.24 4.52
C GLU A 204 14.05 -12.10 5.35
N ASN A 205 15.14 -11.52 5.83
CA ASN A 205 16.10 -12.24 6.69
C ASN A 205 15.50 -12.61 8.05
N GLU A 206 14.53 -11.82 8.56
CA GLU A 206 13.84 -12.09 9.82
C GLU A 206 12.71 -13.11 9.68
N PHE A 207 11.91 -13.02 8.60
CA PHE A 207 10.65 -13.79 8.47
C PHE A 207 10.73 -14.95 7.46
N GLY A 208 11.62 -14.87 6.47
CA GLY A 208 11.72 -15.85 5.38
C GLY A 208 10.48 -15.86 4.47
N PHE A 209 10.31 -16.97 3.76
CA PHE A 209 9.22 -17.19 2.81
C PHE A 209 8.33 -18.40 3.13
N GLU A 210 8.60 -19.11 4.21
CA GLU A 210 7.78 -20.23 4.69
C GLU A 210 6.58 -19.72 5.49
N LEU A 211 5.76 -18.87 4.82
CA LEU A 211 4.63 -18.19 5.41
C LEU A 211 3.33 -18.81 4.90
N GLU A 212 2.48 -19.27 5.82
CA GLU A 212 1.22 -19.93 5.49
C GLU A 212 0.01 -19.01 5.69
N GLY A 213 -1.02 -19.20 4.84
CA GLY A 213 -2.23 -18.40 4.82
C GLY A 213 -2.05 -17.05 4.11
N TYR A 214 -3.14 -16.53 3.54
CA TYR A 214 -3.12 -15.32 2.69
C TYR A 214 -2.48 -14.11 3.39
N SER A 215 -2.84 -13.87 4.64
CA SER A 215 -2.39 -12.70 5.40
C SER A 215 -0.89 -12.70 5.71
N LEU A 216 -0.31 -13.91 5.91
CA LEU A 216 1.12 -14.05 6.14
C LEU A 216 1.88 -14.21 4.82
N LYS A 217 1.33 -14.94 3.86
CA LYS A 217 1.99 -15.11 2.56
C LYS A 217 2.28 -13.78 1.87
N ARG A 218 1.39 -12.77 1.99
CA ARG A 218 1.59 -11.42 1.45
C ARG A 218 2.16 -10.42 2.47
N LEU A 219 2.90 -10.92 3.46
CA LEU A 219 3.41 -10.11 4.57
C LEU A 219 4.16 -8.86 4.11
N TYR A 220 5.05 -8.99 3.13
CA TYR A 220 5.90 -7.88 2.68
C TYR A 220 5.08 -6.78 1.99
N ALA A 221 4.06 -7.14 1.22
CA ALA A 221 3.13 -6.17 0.64
C ALA A 221 2.35 -5.40 1.73
N PHE A 222 1.90 -6.10 2.77
CA PHE A 222 1.17 -5.47 3.88
C PHE A 222 2.06 -4.60 4.79
N LEU A 223 3.31 -4.98 5.01
CA LEU A 223 4.29 -4.14 5.70
C LEU A 223 4.55 -2.86 4.89
N ALA A 224 4.82 -3.01 3.59
CA ALA A 224 5.08 -1.90 2.69
C ALA A 224 3.90 -0.90 2.62
N GLU A 225 2.66 -1.37 2.69
CA GLU A 225 1.46 -0.52 2.69
C GLU A 225 1.42 0.44 3.89
N ARG A 226 1.82 -0.01 5.08
CA ARG A 226 1.90 0.85 6.27
C ARG A 226 3.08 1.82 6.18
N TYR A 227 4.20 1.32 5.64
CA TYR A 227 5.40 2.13 5.46
C TYR A 227 5.23 3.21 4.40
N LEU A 228 4.52 2.95 3.32
CA LEU A 228 4.19 3.92 2.27
C LEU A 228 3.53 5.18 2.87
N SER A 229 2.48 4.97 3.66
CA SER A 229 1.75 6.07 4.31
C SER A 229 2.66 6.90 5.22
N TYR A 230 3.41 6.22 6.08
CA TYR A 230 4.37 6.87 6.97
C TYR A 230 5.40 7.67 6.21
N TRP A 231 6.06 7.04 5.23
CA TRP A 231 7.21 7.62 4.56
C TRP A 231 6.83 8.87 3.75
N PHE A 232 5.79 8.79 2.93
CA PHE A 232 5.37 9.95 2.14
C PHE A 232 4.78 11.06 3.00
N GLN A 233 4.04 10.74 4.07
CA GLN A 233 3.56 11.76 5.01
C GLN A 233 4.70 12.52 5.70
N LYS A 234 5.83 11.85 5.94
CA LYS A 234 7.01 12.45 6.58
C LYS A 234 7.88 13.26 5.62
N TYR A 235 8.06 12.80 4.39
CA TYR A 235 9.08 13.30 3.49
C TYR A 235 8.57 14.08 2.28
N SER A 236 7.26 14.27 2.13
CA SER A 236 6.70 14.96 0.98
C SER A 236 5.52 15.86 1.35
N LYS A 237 5.22 16.82 0.49
CA LYS A 237 3.94 17.51 0.47
C LYS A 237 2.94 16.62 -0.25
N TYR A 238 2.15 15.87 0.49
CA TYR A 238 1.20 14.90 -0.06
C TYR A 238 -0.24 15.40 0.00
N LYS A 239 -1.10 14.79 -0.83
CA LYS A 239 -2.56 14.92 -0.78
C LYS A 239 -3.19 13.54 -0.88
N SER A 240 -4.19 13.25 -0.06
CA SER A 240 -5.04 12.06 -0.22
C SER A 240 -6.09 12.32 -1.30
N TRP A 241 -6.35 11.29 -2.12
CA TRP A 241 -7.27 11.37 -3.24
C TRP A 241 -8.17 10.14 -3.29
N PRO A 242 -9.46 10.28 -3.64
CA PRO A 242 -10.38 9.16 -3.68
C PRO A 242 -9.92 8.07 -4.65
N ILE A 243 -9.96 6.82 -4.18
CA ILE A 243 -9.81 5.60 -4.96
C ILE A 243 -11.04 4.75 -4.76
N PHE A 244 -11.53 4.08 -5.79
CA PHE A 244 -12.73 3.26 -5.67
C PHE A 244 -12.48 1.84 -6.17
N PHE A 245 -13.26 0.91 -5.60
CA PHE A 245 -13.23 -0.50 -5.98
C PHE A 245 -14.21 -0.75 -7.11
N TYR A 246 -13.72 -1.33 -8.19
CA TYR A 246 -14.55 -1.88 -9.26
C TYR A 246 -13.83 -3.06 -9.91
N ASP A 247 -14.47 -4.24 -9.88
CA ASP A 247 -13.90 -5.42 -10.53
C ASP A 247 -14.42 -5.50 -11.97
N THR A 248 -13.53 -5.28 -12.92
CA THR A 248 -13.86 -5.28 -14.35
C THR A 248 -14.14 -6.68 -14.93
N ASN A 249 -13.93 -7.74 -14.12
CA ASN A 249 -14.18 -9.13 -14.53
C ASN A 249 -15.58 -9.64 -14.15
N ILE A 250 -16.43 -8.79 -13.55
CA ILE A 250 -17.80 -9.14 -13.15
C ILE A 250 -18.80 -8.59 -14.16
#